data_1cd176049a363597eaeb34bd65e6b993
#
_entry.id   1cd176049a363597eaeb34bd65e6b993
#
_cell.length_a   1.000
_cell.length_b   1.000
_cell.length_c   1.000
_cell.angle_alpha   90.00
_cell.angle_beta   90.00
_cell.angle_gamma   90.00
#
_symmetry.space_group_name_H-M   'P 1'
#
loop_
_entity.id
_entity.type
_entity.pdbx_description
1 polymer ?
#
loop_
_entity_poly.entity_id
_entity_poly.type
_entity_poly.pdbx_seq_one_letter_code
_entity_poly.pdbx_strand_id
1 'polypeptide(L)'
;SELAELLADRGCKVTCLEKKKVGNDLTMLRSMFFRPECQKYGITAQGFCNVTEIDGHTVKYSQTVVNRQTKERTVTEKTAEFDSVVICTGITARPSDDLKAECEKLGVPAHVIGDAKQARTALWATREAYEVAMEI
;
A
#
# COMPACT_ATOMS: atom_id res chain seq x y z
N SER A 1 -5.65 -2.22 5.22
CA SER A 1 -6.63 -2.00 6.30
C SER A 1 -7.62 -3.16 6.38
N GLU A 2 -8.33 -3.48 5.31
CA GLU A 2 -9.39 -4.51 5.27
C GLU A 2 -8.92 -5.89 5.72
N LEU A 3 -7.73 -6.32 5.28
CA LEU A 3 -7.16 -7.59 5.73
C LEU A 3 -6.85 -7.58 7.23
N ALA A 4 -6.35 -6.46 7.76
CA ALA A 4 -6.07 -6.32 9.19
C ALA A 4 -7.34 -6.44 10.04
N GLU A 5 -8.43 -5.83 9.58
CA GLU A 5 -9.75 -5.92 10.23
C GLU A 5 -10.29 -7.34 10.17
N LEU A 6 -10.23 -7.99 9.00
CA LEU A 6 -10.67 -9.38 8.83
C LEU A 6 -9.91 -10.36 9.75
N LEU A 7 -8.59 -10.20 9.86
CA LEU A 7 -7.79 -11.05 10.74
C LEU A 7 -8.09 -10.79 12.22
N ALA A 8 -8.24 -9.52 12.60
CA ALA A 8 -8.58 -9.16 13.97
C ALA A 8 -9.99 -9.61 14.37
N ASP A 9 -10.97 -9.50 13.47
CA ASP A 9 -12.34 -10.02 13.67
C ASP A 9 -12.35 -11.55 13.87
N ARG A 10 -11.39 -12.24 13.29
CA ARG A 10 -11.17 -13.69 13.48
C ARG A 10 -10.34 -14.05 14.71
N GLY A 11 -10.04 -13.08 15.57
CA GLY A 11 -9.34 -13.27 16.84
C GLY A 11 -7.82 -13.21 16.75
N CYS A 12 -7.24 -12.82 15.61
CA CYS A 12 -5.80 -12.63 15.51
C CYS A 12 -5.38 -11.32 16.18
N LYS A 13 -4.23 -11.31 16.87
CA LYS A 13 -3.57 -10.10 17.34
C LYS A 13 -2.79 -9.47 16.20
N VAL A 14 -3.29 -8.36 15.65
CA VAL A 14 -2.76 -7.75 14.44
C VAL A 14 -1.91 -6.52 14.74
N THR A 15 -0.73 -6.45 14.12
CA THR A 15 0.12 -5.26 14.09
C THR A 15 0.35 -4.83 12.64
N CYS A 16 0.00 -3.59 12.31
CA CYS A 16 0.28 -2.99 11.00
C CYS A 16 1.49 -2.08 11.11
N LEU A 17 2.53 -2.34 10.30
CA LEU A 17 3.70 -1.49 10.14
C LEU A 17 3.60 -0.77 8.80
N GLU A 18 3.45 0.54 8.79
CA GLU A 18 3.24 1.34 7.59
C GLU A 18 4.39 2.32 7.39
N LYS A 19 4.98 2.34 6.19
CA LYS A 19 6.10 3.23 5.85
C LYS A 19 5.74 4.71 5.92
N LYS A 20 4.50 5.03 5.58
CA LYS A 20 3.94 6.39 5.65
C LYS A 20 3.08 6.55 6.90
N LYS A 21 2.33 7.62 6.97
CA LYS A 21 1.27 7.78 7.96
C LYS A 21 0.23 6.68 7.76
N VAL A 22 -0.19 6.04 8.83
CA VAL A 22 -1.24 5.02 8.81
C VAL A 22 -2.50 5.56 8.13
N GLY A 23 -3.00 4.81 7.14
CA GLY A 23 -4.16 5.21 6.36
C GLY A 23 -3.89 6.26 5.28
N ASN A 24 -2.63 6.52 4.93
CA ASN A 24 -2.26 7.52 3.92
C ASN A 24 -2.84 7.21 2.52
N ASP A 25 -2.98 5.94 2.19
CA ASP A 25 -3.47 5.49 0.88
C ASP A 25 -5.00 5.23 0.87
N LEU A 26 -5.67 5.48 1.99
CA LEU A 26 -7.12 5.40 2.10
C LEU A 26 -7.78 6.69 1.60
N THR A 27 -9.00 6.57 1.07
CA THR A 27 -9.83 7.75 0.82
C THR A 27 -10.06 8.50 2.13
N MET A 28 -10.37 9.79 2.03
CA MET A 28 -10.62 10.62 3.20
C MET A 28 -11.69 10.02 4.11
N LEU A 29 -12.81 9.58 3.52
CA LEU A 29 -13.90 8.95 4.26
C LEU A 29 -13.44 7.67 4.97
N ARG A 30 -12.75 6.77 4.27
CA ARG A 30 -12.25 5.51 4.85
C ARG A 30 -11.23 5.77 5.97
N SER A 31 -10.35 6.76 5.81
CA SER A 31 -9.34 7.11 6.81
C SER A 31 -9.94 7.63 8.12
N MET A 32 -11.13 8.25 8.08
CA MET A 32 -11.85 8.70 9.28
C MET A 32 -12.34 7.52 10.14
N PHE A 33 -12.71 6.41 9.51
CA PHE A 33 -13.21 5.23 10.21
C PHE A 33 -12.10 4.26 10.62
N PHE A 34 -10.97 4.28 9.95
CA PHE A 34 -9.89 3.31 10.18
C PHE A 34 -9.34 3.32 11.62
N ARG A 35 -9.16 4.50 12.22
CA ARG A 35 -8.68 4.59 13.61
C ARG A 35 -9.67 4.05 14.63
N PRO A 36 -10.96 4.41 14.58
CA PRO A 36 -11.98 3.81 15.42
C PRO A 36 -12.06 2.29 15.27
N GLU A 37 -11.93 1.78 14.06
CA GLU A 37 -11.91 0.34 13.78
C GLU A 37 -10.68 -0.34 14.36
N CYS A 38 -9.49 0.25 14.24
CA CYS A 38 -8.30 -0.25 14.91
C CYS A 38 -8.50 -0.36 16.43
N GLN A 39 -9.15 0.62 17.06
CA GLN A 39 -9.45 0.58 18.48
C GLN A 39 -10.48 -0.51 18.81
N LYS A 40 -11.56 -0.61 18.02
CA LYS A 40 -12.60 -1.63 18.18
C LYS A 40 -12.06 -3.05 18.12
N TYR A 41 -11.16 -3.33 17.18
CA TYR A 41 -10.61 -4.66 16.94
C TYR A 41 -9.25 -4.89 17.64
N GLY A 42 -8.74 -3.94 18.40
CA GLY A 42 -7.44 -4.06 19.09
C GLY A 42 -6.25 -4.11 18.14
N ILE A 43 -6.35 -3.55 16.93
CA ILE A 43 -5.27 -3.52 15.94
C ILE A 43 -4.23 -2.49 16.35
N THR A 44 -2.97 -2.90 16.46
CA THR A 44 -1.84 -1.99 16.66
C THR A 44 -1.38 -1.45 15.31
N ALA A 45 -1.67 -0.18 15.01
CA ALA A 45 -1.26 0.46 13.77
C ALA A 45 -0.15 1.48 14.00
N GLN A 46 1.04 1.24 13.44
CA GLN A 46 2.24 2.07 13.56
C GLN A 46 2.64 2.64 12.21
N GLY A 47 2.68 3.97 12.12
CA GLY A 47 3.18 4.67 10.93
C GLY A 47 4.65 5.05 11.04
N PHE A 48 5.22 5.47 9.91
CA PHE A 48 6.61 5.85 9.76
C PHE A 48 7.59 4.74 10.19
N CYS A 49 7.20 3.51 9.90
CA CYS A 49 7.99 2.30 10.13
C CYS A 49 8.64 1.85 8.84
N ASN A 50 9.93 1.56 8.88
CA ASN A 50 10.66 0.98 7.77
C ASN A 50 11.15 -0.41 8.17
N VAL A 51 10.53 -1.45 7.61
CA VAL A 51 10.94 -2.85 7.83
C VAL A 51 12.25 -3.07 7.08
N THR A 52 13.27 -3.53 7.78
CA THR A 52 14.62 -3.76 7.25
C THR A 52 14.93 -5.23 7.05
N GLU A 53 14.35 -6.09 7.86
CA GLU A 53 14.62 -7.54 7.81
C GLU A 53 13.42 -8.33 8.33
N ILE A 54 13.18 -9.47 7.69
CA ILE A 54 12.25 -10.48 8.17
C ILE A 54 13.02 -11.80 8.15
N ASP A 55 13.23 -12.37 9.34
CA ASP A 55 13.92 -13.65 9.52
C ASP A 55 13.04 -14.59 10.35
N GLY A 56 12.44 -15.57 9.67
CA GLY A 56 11.46 -16.46 10.29
C GLY A 56 10.29 -15.67 10.91
N HIS A 57 10.21 -15.72 12.22
CA HIS A 57 9.19 -15.04 13.02
C HIS A 57 9.61 -13.63 13.48
N THR A 58 10.87 -13.27 13.28
CA THR A 58 11.46 -12.01 13.76
C THR A 58 11.40 -10.93 12.68
N VAL A 59 10.83 -9.79 13.01
CA VAL A 59 10.77 -8.60 12.14
C VAL A 59 11.58 -7.47 12.78
N LYS A 60 12.59 -6.97 12.05
CA LYS A 60 13.36 -5.78 12.43
C LYS A 60 12.87 -4.59 11.63
N TYR A 61 12.65 -3.49 12.31
CA TYR A 61 12.19 -2.26 11.68
C TYR A 61 12.65 -1.03 12.46
N SER A 62 12.78 0.08 11.76
CA SER A 62 12.97 1.37 12.40
C SER A 62 11.66 2.15 12.42
N GLN A 63 11.42 2.92 13.47
CA GLN A 63 10.29 3.83 13.57
C GLN A 63 10.77 5.26 13.75
N THR A 64 10.28 6.17 12.91
CA THR A 64 10.54 7.60 13.03
C THR A 64 9.42 8.27 13.80
N VAL A 65 9.77 8.90 14.91
CA VAL A 65 8.84 9.73 15.70
C VAL A 65 9.25 11.19 15.54
N VAL A 66 8.28 12.04 15.25
CA VAL A 66 8.49 13.49 15.15
C VAL A 66 7.88 14.17 16.38
N ASN A 67 8.69 14.84 17.15
CA ASN A 67 8.21 15.69 18.22
C ASN A 67 7.44 16.88 17.63
N ARG A 68 6.18 17.03 17.98
CA ARG A 68 5.30 18.06 17.40
C ARG A 68 5.72 19.48 17.78
N GLN A 69 6.35 19.65 18.94
CA GLN A 69 6.78 20.96 19.45
C GLN A 69 8.13 21.37 18.90
N THR A 70 9.17 20.50 19.04
CA THR A 70 10.55 20.80 18.64
C THR A 70 10.83 20.51 17.16
N LYS A 71 9.93 19.75 16.48
CA LYS A 71 10.12 19.22 15.10
C LYS A 71 11.31 18.24 14.98
N GLU A 72 11.90 17.87 16.08
CA GLU A 72 12.98 16.87 16.08
C GLU A 72 12.45 15.49 15.65
N ARG A 73 13.29 14.81 14.89
CA ARG A 73 13.01 13.44 14.41
C ARG A 73 13.90 12.48 15.17
N THR A 74 13.30 11.51 15.83
CA THR A 74 14.00 10.42 16.49
C THR A 74 13.71 9.14 15.74
N VAL A 75 14.74 8.41 15.33
CA VAL A 75 14.64 7.10 14.73
C VAL A 75 14.99 6.07 15.80
N THR A 76 14.13 5.11 16.01
CA THR A 76 14.34 4.03 16.98
C THR A 76 14.27 2.69 16.24
N GLU A 77 15.32 1.89 16.39
CA GLU A 77 15.34 0.51 15.91
C GLU A 77 14.53 -0.37 16.85
N LYS A 78 13.74 -1.25 16.26
CA LYS A 78 12.85 -2.17 16.96
C LYS A 78 12.92 -3.57 16.38
N THR A 79 12.73 -4.54 17.24
CA THR A 79 12.57 -5.95 16.88
C THR A 79 11.30 -6.47 17.51
N ALA A 80 10.52 -7.22 16.76
CA ALA A 80 9.29 -7.84 17.24
C ALA A 80 9.15 -9.25 16.65
N GLU A 81 8.47 -10.11 17.36
CA GLU A 81 8.17 -11.47 16.92
C GLU A 81 6.70 -11.61 16.57
N PHE A 82 6.43 -12.33 15.50
CA PHE A 82 5.09 -12.59 14.98
C PHE A 82 4.96 -14.03 14.50
N ASP A 83 3.81 -14.65 14.67
CA ASP A 83 3.53 -15.99 14.15
C ASP A 83 3.48 -16.03 12.63
N SER A 84 3.05 -14.93 12.01
CA SER A 84 2.92 -14.79 10.56
C SER A 84 3.12 -13.34 10.14
N VAL A 85 3.71 -13.15 8.97
CA VAL A 85 3.89 -11.83 8.35
C VAL A 85 3.20 -11.79 6.99
N VAL A 86 2.36 -10.78 6.78
CA VAL A 86 1.72 -10.53 5.49
C VAL A 86 2.31 -9.27 4.87
N ILE A 87 2.89 -9.41 3.69
CA ILE A 87 3.53 -8.31 2.96
C ILE A 87 2.52 -7.66 2.02
N CYS A 88 2.16 -6.41 2.29
CA CYS A 88 1.21 -5.61 1.51
C CYS A 88 1.88 -4.30 1.08
N THR A 89 2.92 -4.39 0.25
CA THR A 89 3.77 -3.25 -0.13
C THR A 89 3.31 -2.50 -1.38
N GLY A 90 2.12 -2.81 -1.88
CA GLY A 90 1.53 -2.18 -3.06
C GLY A 90 1.57 -3.08 -4.30
N ILE A 91 1.23 -2.48 -5.42
CA ILE A 91 1.14 -3.12 -6.73
C ILE A 91 2.00 -2.32 -7.70
N THR A 92 2.71 -3.00 -8.59
CA THR A 92 3.44 -2.40 -9.70
C THR A 92 2.83 -2.82 -11.02
N ALA A 93 2.88 -1.94 -12.01
CA ALA A 93 2.46 -2.28 -13.36
C ALA A 93 3.33 -3.42 -13.92
N ARG A 94 2.69 -4.38 -14.61
CA ARG A 94 3.43 -5.37 -15.38
C ARG A 94 3.94 -4.70 -16.67
N PRO A 95 5.21 -4.87 -17.03
CA PRO A 95 5.72 -4.39 -18.31
C PRO A 95 4.87 -4.90 -19.48
N SER A 96 4.57 -4.03 -20.44
CA SER A 96 3.77 -4.34 -21.63
C SER A 96 4.52 -3.98 -22.93
N ASP A 97 5.81 -3.74 -22.82
CA ASP A 97 6.65 -3.28 -23.94
C ASP A 97 6.70 -4.32 -25.09
N ASP A 98 6.72 -5.61 -24.75
CA ASP A 98 6.70 -6.70 -25.75
C ASP A 98 5.41 -6.68 -26.58
N LEU A 99 4.25 -6.53 -25.94
CA LEU A 99 2.96 -6.44 -26.63
C LEU A 99 2.88 -5.18 -27.48
N LYS A 100 3.38 -4.06 -26.98
CA LYS A 100 3.43 -2.82 -27.74
C LYS A 100 4.30 -2.97 -28.99
N ALA A 101 5.48 -3.54 -28.86
CA ALA A 101 6.37 -3.82 -29.97
C ALA A 101 5.76 -4.75 -31.03
N GLU A 102 4.98 -5.78 -30.61
CA GLU A 102 4.26 -6.63 -31.55
C GLU A 102 3.14 -5.87 -32.29
N CYS A 103 2.38 -5.04 -31.61
CA CYS A 103 1.37 -4.20 -32.26
C CYS A 103 2.01 -3.26 -33.29
N GLU A 104 3.13 -2.62 -32.95
CA GLU A 104 3.90 -1.76 -33.86
C GLU A 104 4.36 -2.49 -35.12
N LYS A 105 4.87 -3.73 -34.99
CA LYS A 105 5.26 -4.58 -36.16
C LYS A 105 4.09 -4.89 -37.07
N LEU A 106 2.90 -5.05 -36.49
CA LEU A 106 1.67 -5.33 -37.23
C LEU A 106 1.00 -4.07 -37.77
N GLY A 107 1.53 -2.88 -37.49
CA GLY A 107 0.94 -1.60 -37.87
C GLY A 107 -0.37 -1.28 -37.13
N VAL A 108 -0.59 -1.91 -35.98
CA VAL A 108 -1.78 -1.70 -35.14
C VAL A 108 -1.45 -0.71 -34.03
N PRO A 109 -2.19 0.42 -33.91
CA PRO A 109 -2.03 1.35 -32.79
C PRO A 109 -2.26 0.66 -31.44
N ALA A 110 -1.40 0.90 -30.47
CA ALA A 110 -1.52 0.34 -29.13
C ALA A 110 -1.43 1.42 -28.07
N HIS A 111 -2.41 1.45 -27.19
CA HIS A 111 -2.51 2.40 -26.08
C HIS A 111 -2.40 1.65 -24.76
N VAL A 112 -1.40 2.01 -23.94
CA VAL A 112 -1.22 1.44 -22.60
C VAL A 112 -1.95 2.32 -21.59
N ILE A 113 -2.97 1.77 -20.93
CA ILE A 113 -3.86 2.49 -20.01
C ILE A 113 -4.06 1.72 -18.69
N GLY A 114 -4.63 2.38 -17.71
CA GLY A 114 -4.99 1.78 -16.43
C GLY A 114 -3.79 1.20 -15.68
N ASP A 115 -3.99 0.07 -15.05
CA ASP A 115 -2.96 -0.57 -14.21
C ASP A 115 -1.75 -1.08 -15.01
N ALA A 116 -1.89 -1.31 -16.29
CA ALA A 116 -0.76 -1.62 -17.18
C ALA A 116 0.19 -0.43 -17.35
N LYS A 117 -0.33 0.80 -17.31
CA LYS A 117 0.46 2.05 -17.33
C LYS A 117 0.96 2.41 -15.93
N GLN A 118 0.07 2.40 -14.98
CA GLN A 118 0.37 2.68 -13.57
C GLN A 118 -0.73 2.10 -12.68
N ALA A 119 -0.36 1.19 -11.79
CA ALA A 119 -1.30 0.59 -10.84
C ALA A 119 -1.92 1.66 -9.93
N ARG A 120 -3.25 1.84 -10.03
CA ARG A 120 -4.05 2.83 -9.30
C ARG A 120 -5.45 2.28 -9.03
N THR A 121 -6.46 3.16 -8.96
CA THR A 121 -7.85 2.76 -8.78
C THR A 121 -8.56 2.57 -10.13
N ALA A 122 -9.64 1.80 -10.13
CA ALA A 122 -10.50 1.59 -11.31
C ALA A 122 -10.98 2.92 -11.94
N LEU A 123 -11.17 3.96 -11.14
CA LEU A 123 -11.53 5.31 -11.63
C LEU A 123 -10.50 5.84 -12.64
N TRP A 124 -9.22 5.66 -12.37
CA TRP A 124 -8.16 6.11 -13.29
C TRP A 124 -8.13 5.27 -14.56
N ALA A 125 -8.32 3.96 -14.45
CA ALA A 125 -8.38 3.08 -15.62
C ALA A 125 -9.55 3.47 -16.55
N THR A 126 -10.74 3.72 -15.99
CA THR A 126 -11.91 4.15 -16.76
C THR A 126 -11.72 5.52 -17.41
N ARG A 127 -11.11 6.45 -16.68
CA ARG A 127 -10.84 7.80 -17.19
C ARG A 127 -9.85 7.77 -18.35
N GLU A 128 -8.73 7.07 -18.20
CA GLU A 128 -7.72 6.94 -19.27
C GLU A 128 -8.31 6.23 -20.50
N ALA A 129 -9.15 5.21 -20.30
CA ALA A 129 -9.84 4.54 -21.39
C ALA A 129 -10.76 5.51 -22.16
N TYR A 130 -11.50 6.36 -21.44
CA TYR A 130 -12.35 7.36 -22.04
C TYR A 130 -11.54 8.39 -22.83
N GLU A 131 -10.45 8.91 -22.25
CA GLU A 131 -9.56 9.90 -22.89
C GLU A 131 -9.02 9.33 -24.22
N VAL A 132 -8.48 8.11 -24.23
CA VAL A 132 -8.00 7.45 -25.45
C VAL A 132 -9.11 7.22 -26.47
N ALA A 133 -10.29 6.77 -26.03
CA ALA A 133 -11.42 6.53 -26.93
C ALA A 133 -11.95 7.79 -27.61
N MET A 134 -11.72 8.97 -27.04
CA MET A 134 -12.09 10.25 -27.64
C MET A 134 -11.07 10.77 -28.66
N GLU A 135 -9.88 10.18 -28.71
CA GLU A 135 -8.79 10.53 -29.62
C GLU A 135 -8.71 9.63 -30.85
N ILE A 136 -9.39 8.46 -30.84
CA ILE A 136 -9.49 7.51 -31.94
C ILE A 136 -10.72 7.82 -32.79
#